data_328eafb250823a5135ef195cc8ff79f4
#
_entry.id   328eafb250823a5135ef195cc8ff79f4
#
_cell.length_a   1.000
_cell.length_b   1.000
_cell.length_c   1.000
_cell.angle_alpha   90.00
_cell.angle_beta   90.00
_cell.angle_gamma   90.00
#
_symmetry.space_group_name_H-M   'P 1'
#
loop_
_entity.id
_entity.type
_entity.pdbx_description
1 polymer ?
#
loop_
_entity_poly.entity_id
_entity_poly.type
_entity_poly.pdbx_seq_one_letter_code
_entity_poly.pdbx_strand_id
1 'polypeptide(L)'
;MKGRKYVRGAVEEDIHYNTVDSLAAEVISSTLASMVSTLHDFGDNLPDFREFDKVDAFDGGEYIPPSQYLSDDVSTDSKDEDRRFTNIQIDRYGFFIPTSDSKLPRNSMLSTKDSGKEMYRITKWEEMMTNWDVETLKNAARVKERVRKGIPNSIRPRAWPMLLRIEERKKTLSMMTVQRSIVDLRRQVIDEIDRDVNRTFPTHSRFRRNGGEGQLALRKVLLWYAAYDTEIGYCQGMAFVAATLLIYMNAEDTFYCIVCMMESPITSDGSSVTVKMRELYTAGLVRIQKMMKVFNGLGQRYLPKIWKHFQKEGVEVAMFVSRWFMTLYCRDFSFDLVARVMDNFVHGDYKIIYRVGLGLLKQCEKHICNSPFDEIMRMLQEDLPHRVNAHELMDTTVWSIRLKSKDIELLEQESEQI
;
A
#
# COMPACT_ATOMS: atom_id res chain seq x y z
N MET A 1 -37.03 51.31 -40.15
CA MET A 1 -38.06 50.26 -39.93
C MET A 1 -37.37 48.91 -39.70
N LYS A 2 -37.66 48.24 -38.56
CA LYS A 2 -37.57 46.80 -38.24
C LYS A 2 -36.14 46.20 -38.22
N GLY A 3 -35.69 45.57 -37.24
CA GLY A 3 -36.26 45.08 -35.95
C GLY A 3 -35.20 44.31 -35.18
N ARG A 4 -35.19 44.53 -33.88
CA ARG A 4 -34.40 43.78 -32.92
C ARG A 4 -34.79 42.29 -32.92
N LYS A 5 -33.84 41.36 -32.87
CA LYS A 5 -34.06 40.05 -32.27
C LYS A 5 -32.96 39.75 -31.23
N TYR A 6 -33.47 39.42 -30.06
CA TYR A 6 -32.80 39.06 -28.82
C TYR A 6 -31.92 37.82 -28.98
N VAL A 7 -30.72 37.89 -28.39
CA VAL A 7 -29.97 36.73 -27.93
C VAL A 7 -30.25 36.64 -26.43
N ARG A 8 -31.05 35.68 -26.04
CA ARG A 8 -31.11 35.13 -24.65
C ARG A 8 -30.78 33.66 -24.78
N GLY A 9 -29.77 33.20 -24.04
CA GLY A 9 -29.48 31.77 -23.91
C GLY A 9 -28.01 31.44 -23.84
N ALA A 10 -27.25 32.01 -22.89
CA ALA A 10 -25.89 31.60 -22.63
C ALA A 10 -25.40 31.98 -21.21
N VAL A 11 -26.27 31.94 -20.20
CA VAL A 11 -25.87 32.34 -18.82
C VAL A 11 -26.31 31.33 -17.76
N GLU A 12 -27.05 30.26 -18.08
CA GLU A 12 -27.53 29.29 -17.08
C GLU A 12 -26.73 28.00 -17.01
N GLU A 13 -25.81 27.71 -17.93
CA GLU A 13 -25.00 26.47 -17.87
C GLU A 13 -23.69 26.61 -17.04
N ASP A 14 -23.14 27.81 -16.89
CA ASP A 14 -21.87 28.02 -16.17
C ASP A 14 -22.01 28.01 -14.62
N ILE A 15 -23.22 28.17 -14.09
CA ILE A 15 -23.45 28.20 -12.62
C ILE A 15 -23.55 26.78 -12.04
N HIS A 16 -23.91 25.78 -12.84
CA HIS A 16 -24.04 24.39 -12.35
C HIS A 16 -22.71 23.64 -12.28
N TYR A 17 -21.70 23.97 -13.08
CA TYR A 17 -20.39 23.33 -13.06
C TYR A 17 -19.54 23.76 -11.86
N ASN A 18 -19.58 25.05 -11.50
CA ASN A 18 -18.82 25.56 -10.35
C ASN A 18 -19.34 25.09 -8.97
N THR A 19 -20.61 24.73 -8.87
CA THR A 19 -21.20 24.20 -7.62
C THR A 19 -20.89 22.74 -7.41
N VAL A 20 -20.75 21.94 -8.46
CA VAL A 20 -20.41 20.51 -8.36
C VAL A 20 -18.93 20.32 -7.98
N ASP A 21 -18.04 21.14 -8.54
CA ASP A 21 -16.60 21.09 -8.18
C ASP A 21 -16.35 21.60 -6.75
N SER A 22 -17.10 22.58 -6.27
CA SER A 22 -17.03 23.05 -4.88
C SER A 22 -17.55 22.01 -3.89
N LEU A 23 -18.66 21.33 -4.21
CA LEU A 23 -19.21 20.23 -3.41
C LEU A 23 -18.28 19.00 -3.41
N ALA A 24 -17.68 18.66 -4.55
CA ALA A 24 -16.70 17.59 -4.63
C ALA A 24 -15.44 17.91 -3.79
N ALA A 25 -14.95 19.14 -3.82
CA ALA A 25 -13.83 19.59 -3.00
C ALA A 25 -14.17 19.60 -1.50
N GLU A 26 -15.39 20.00 -1.13
CA GLU A 26 -15.86 19.94 0.25
C GLU A 26 -16.07 18.49 0.73
N VAL A 27 -16.62 17.60 -0.09
CA VAL A 27 -16.78 16.18 0.22
C VAL A 27 -15.41 15.51 0.35
N ILE A 28 -14.45 15.81 -0.51
CA ILE A 28 -13.06 15.32 -0.41
C ILE A 28 -12.41 15.86 0.86
N SER A 29 -12.56 17.14 1.18
CA SER A 29 -12.04 17.76 2.39
C SER A 29 -12.72 17.20 3.65
N SER A 30 -14.05 17.04 3.65
CA SER A 30 -14.86 16.45 4.71
C SER A 30 -14.54 14.96 4.89
N THR A 31 -14.34 14.20 3.79
CA THR A 31 -13.95 12.79 3.84
C THR A 31 -12.53 12.63 4.36
N LEU A 32 -11.60 13.51 3.98
CA LEU A 32 -10.25 13.56 4.54
C LEU A 32 -10.28 13.97 6.02
N ALA A 33 -11.11 14.94 6.40
CA ALA A 33 -11.31 15.35 7.79
C ALA A 33 -12.00 14.25 8.62
N SER A 34 -12.99 13.54 8.06
CA SER A 34 -13.62 12.37 8.68
C SER A 34 -12.66 11.19 8.79
N MET A 35 -11.77 10.99 7.79
CA MET A 35 -10.68 10.01 7.91
C MET A 35 -9.71 10.37 9.03
N VAL A 36 -9.41 11.64 9.23
CA VAL A 36 -8.61 12.14 10.35
C VAL A 36 -9.39 11.98 11.67
N SER A 37 -10.69 12.22 11.69
CA SER A 37 -11.56 12.13 12.89
C SER A 37 -11.85 10.69 13.30
N THR A 38 -12.17 9.78 12.39
CA THR A 38 -12.39 8.35 12.71
C THR A 38 -11.13 7.65 13.23
N LEU A 39 -9.98 8.30 13.12
CA LEU A 39 -8.70 7.83 13.62
C LEU A 39 -8.39 8.36 15.03
N HIS A 40 -9.20 9.30 15.57
CA HIS A 40 -9.05 9.82 16.93
C HIS A 40 -9.74 8.98 18.02
N ASP A 41 -10.62 8.04 17.66
CA ASP A 41 -11.45 7.30 18.63
C ASP A 41 -10.82 6.04 19.25
N PHE A 42 -9.51 5.83 19.12
CA PHE A 42 -8.82 4.78 19.87
C PHE A 42 -7.96 5.37 20.99
N GLY A 43 -8.45 5.12 22.20
CA GLY A 43 -8.11 5.63 23.52
C GLY A 43 -6.64 5.85 23.90
N ASP A 44 -6.51 6.66 24.94
CA ASP A 44 -5.37 7.33 25.58
C ASP A 44 -4.29 6.46 26.27
N ASN A 45 -4.10 5.19 25.88
CA ASN A 45 -3.02 4.35 26.42
C ASN A 45 -1.88 4.18 25.38
N LEU A 46 -1.20 5.27 25.06
CA LEU A 46 0.03 5.24 24.27
C LEU A 46 1.21 4.83 25.17
N PRO A 47 2.04 3.83 24.76
CA PRO A 47 3.30 3.57 25.46
C PRO A 47 4.20 4.82 25.35
N ASP A 48 4.87 5.16 26.45
CA ASP A 48 5.81 6.29 26.49
C ASP A 48 7.16 5.86 25.87
N PHE A 49 7.35 6.13 24.61
CA PHE A 49 8.59 5.82 23.88
C PHE A 49 9.80 6.67 24.33
N ARG A 50 9.64 7.63 25.24
CA ARG A 50 10.73 8.49 25.71
C ARG A 50 11.84 7.72 26.43
N GLU A 51 11.52 6.56 27.01
CA GLU A 51 12.53 5.70 27.63
C GLU A 51 13.44 4.99 26.61
N PHE A 52 12.99 4.87 25.36
CA PHE A 52 13.71 4.16 24.29
C PHE A 52 14.64 5.06 23.45
N ASP A 53 14.59 6.37 23.62
CA ASP A 53 15.48 7.33 22.93
C ASP A 53 16.97 7.18 23.36
N LYS A 54 17.24 6.36 24.39
CA LYS A 54 18.59 6.08 24.92
C LYS A 54 19.20 4.76 24.44
N VAL A 55 18.52 4.04 23.53
CA VAL A 55 19.04 2.75 23.04
C VAL A 55 20.14 3.01 22.04
N ASP A 56 21.36 2.76 22.48
CA ASP A 56 22.58 2.72 21.68
C ASP A 56 22.41 1.84 20.43
N ALA A 57 23.21 2.18 19.41
CA ALA A 57 23.25 1.53 18.10
C ALA A 57 23.02 0.02 18.17
N PHE A 58 21.83 -0.42 17.81
CA PHE A 58 21.55 -1.83 17.66
C PHE A 58 22.25 -2.30 16.38
N ASP A 59 23.20 -3.21 16.56
CA ASP A 59 23.96 -3.88 15.51
C ASP A 59 22.99 -4.61 14.55
N GLY A 60 23.32 -4.63 13.27
CA GLY A 60 22.48 -5.14 12.19
C GLY A 60 21.98 -6.56 12.42
N GLY A 61 20.81 -6.68 13.04
CA GLY A 61 20.18 -7.97 13.32
C GLY A 61 19.83 -8.72 12.04
N GLU A 62 20.20 -9.98 11.96
CA GLU A 62 19.81 -10.92 10.92
C GLU A 62 18.27 -11.00 10.77
N TYR A 63 17.79 -11.15 9.54
CA TYR A 63 16.39 -11.46 9.30
C TYR A 63 15.96 -12.72 10.04
N ILE A 64 15.01 -12.58 10.96
CA ILE A 64 14.43 -13.69 11.70
C ILE A 64 13.13 -14.10 11.01
N PRO A 65 13.00 -15.33 10.50
CA PRO A 65 11.78 -15.79 9.87
C PRO A 65 10.60 -15.83 10.87
N PRO A 66 9.35 -15.62 10.43
CA PRO A 66 8.17 -15.53 11.30
C PRO A 66 7.99 -16.71 12.28
N SER A 67 8.48 -17.91 11.94
CA SER A 67 8.43 -19.09 12.79
C SER A 67 9.29 -19.01 14.04
N GLN A 68 10.30 -18.16 14.10
CA GLN A 68 11.20 -18.00 15.24
C GLN A 68 10.67 -17.01 16.29
N TYR A 69 9.73 -16.12 15.93
CA TYR A 69 9.12 -15.18 16.90
C TYR A 69 8.26 -15.84 17.99
N LEU A 70 7.98 -17.13 17.86
CA LEU A 70 7.21 -17.90 18.84
C LEU A 70 8.08 -18.48 19.98
N SER A 71 9.40 -18.60 19.78
CA SER A 71 10.31 -19.26 20.74
C SER A 71 10.86 -18.32 21.82
N ASP A 72 10.90 -17.03 21.58
CA ASP A 72 11.60 -16.07 22.46
C ASP A 72 10.67 -15.34 23.44
N ASP A 73 9.34 -15.51 23.37
CA ASP A 73 8.33 -14.83 24.20
C ASP A 73 8.08 -15.49 25.58
N VAL A 74 9.01 -16.30 26.12
CA VAL A 74 8.87 -16.89 27.47
C VAL A 74 9.79 -16.19 28.47
N SER A 75 9.55 -14.89 28.71
CA SER A 75 10.05 -14.21 29.92
C SER A 75 8.93 -13.39 30.56
N THR A 76 8.28 -14.02 31.52
CA THR A 76 7.80 -13.58 32.84
C THR A 76 7.52 -12.07 33.01
N ASP A 77 6.33 -11.56 32.66
CA ASP A 77 5.59 -10.59 33.49
C ASP A 77 4.17 -10.21 33.02
N SER A 78 3.49 -11.03 32.21
CA SER A 78 2.06 -10.82 31.92
C SER A 78 1.30 -12.14 31.83
N LYS A 79 1.09 -12.78 33.00
CA LYS A 79 0.41 -14.09 33.07
C LYS A 79 -1.06 -14.10 32.66
N ASP A 80 -1.70 -12.98 32.48
CA ASP A 80 -3.13 -12.90 32.16
C ASP A 80 -3.45 -12.64 30.68
N GLU A 81 -2.56 -12.02 29.91
CA GLU A 81 -2.75 -11.85 28.46
C GLU A 81 -2.41 -13.12 27.68
N ASP A 82 -1.41 -13.87 28.08
CA ASP A 82 -0.96 -15.11 27.40
C ASP A 82 -1.97 -16.26 27.47
N ARG A 83 -2.85 -16.30 28.48
CA ARG A 83 -3.89 -17.35 28.59
C ARG A 83 -4.98 -17.28 27.50
N ARG A 84 -5.16 -16.15 26.84
CA ARG A 84 -6.13 -16.00 25.75
C ARG A 84 -5.63 -16.55 24.41
N PHE A 85 -4.36 -16.88 24.28
CA PHE A 85 -3.69 -17.15 23.01
C PHE A 85 -3.16 -18.60 22.83
N THR A 86 -3.49 -19.54 23.69
CA THR A 86 -2.93 -20.92 23.69
C THR A 86 -3.31 -21.81 22.49
N ASN A 87 -4.13 -21.32 21.54
CA ASN A 87 -4.53 -22.09 20.33
C ASN A 87 -4.59 -21.21 19.05
N ILE A 88 -3.76 -20.18 18.96
CA ILE A 88 -3.77 -19.29 17.80
C ILE A 88 -2.90 -19.86 16.69
N GLN A 89 -3.50 -20.01 15.50
CA GLN A 89 -2.77 -20.33 14.28
C GLN A 89 -2.22 -19.03 13.67
N ILE A 90 -1.01 -19.11 13.12
CA ILE A 90 -0.36 -18.01 12.41
C ILE A 90 -0.26 -18.38 10.94
N ASP A 91 -0.56 -17.43 10.06
CA ASP A 91 -0.37 -17.62 8.62
C ASP A 91 1.14 -17.60 8.25
N ARG A 92 1.43 -17.91 7.00
CA ARG A 92 2.80 -17.95 6.46
C ARG A 92 3.54 -16.60 6.47
N TYR A 93 2.85 -15.52 6.78
CA TYR A 93 3.41 -14.17 6.85
C TYR A 93 3.56 -13.67 8.28
N GLY A 94 3.02 -14.38 9.27
CA GLY A 94 3.11 -14.01 10.68
C GLY A 94 1.84 -13.38 11.27
N PHE A 95 0.71 -13.35 10.53
CA PHE A 95 -0.56 -12.83 11.02
C PHE A 95 -1.34 -13.90 11.78
N PHE A 96 -1.96 -13.50 12.89
CA PHE A 96 -2.84 -14.36 13.67
C PHE A 96 -4.15 -14.63 12.94
N ILE A 97 -4.54 -15.89 12.87
CA ILE A 97 -5.81 -16.33 12.28
C ILE A 97 -6.84 -16.49 13.40
N PRO A 98 -7.96 -15.73 13.37
CA PRO A 98 -9.01 -15.89 14.38
C PRO A 98 -9.59 -17.30 14.34
N THR A 99 -9.73 -17.95 15.50
CA THR A 99 -10.30 -19.32 15.61
C THR A 99 -11.78 -19.40 15.25
N SER A 100 -12.50 -18.28 15.24
CA SER A 100 -13.90 -18.20 14.82
C SER A 100 -14.12 -18.32 13.32
N ASP A 101 -13.09 -18.06 12.51
CA ASP A 101 -13.17 -18.09 11.04
C ASP A 101 -12.77 -19.46 10.47
N SER A 102 -13.42 -20.53 10.94
CA SER A 102 -13.31 -21.88 10.33
C SER A 102 -13.71 -21.93 8.83
N LYS A 103 -14.15 -20.80 8.27
CA LYS A 103 -14.49 -20.61 6.85
C LYS A 103 -13.42 -19.92 6.02
N LEU A 104 -12.29 -19.48 6.61
CA LEU A 104 -11.17 -19.03 5.82
C LEU A 104 -10.67 -20.19 4.95
N PRO A 105 -10.38 -19.95 3.67
CA PRO A 105 -9.88 -21.01 2.81
C PRO A 105 -8.61 -21.58 3.46
N ARG A 106 -8.56 -22.90 3.63
CA ARG A 106 -7.41 -23.67 4.18
C ARG A 106 -6.14 -23.56 3.30
N ASN A 107 -5.94 -22.44 2.61
CA ASN A 107 -4.80 -22.17 1.74
C ASN A 107 -3.52 -21.75 2.48
N SER A 108 -3.51 -21.81 3.81
CA SER A 108 -2.28 -21.53 4.58
C SER A 108 -1.22 -22.63 4.52
N MET A 109 -1.61 -23.86 4.15
CA MET A 109 -0.67 -24.95 3.89
C MET A 109 -0.64 -25.26 2.40
N LEU A 110 0.51 -25.04 1.76
CA LEU A 110 0.76 -25.45 0.39
C LEU A 110 0.51 -26.96 0.24
N SER A 111 -0.30 -27.35 -0.74
CA SER A 111 -0.42 -28.76 -1.11
C SER A 111 0.95 -29.28 -1.59
N THR A 112 1.18 -30.60 -1.52
CA THR A 112 2.46 -31.18 -2.00
C THR A 112 2.74 -30.87 -3.47
N LYS A 113 1.69 -30.73 -4.31
CA LYS A 113 1.83 -30.29 -5.72
C LYS A 113 2.24 -28.81 -5.83
N ASP A 114 1.75 -27.97 -4.92
CA ASP A 114 2.10 -26.55 -4.90
C ASP A 114 3.52 -26.32 -4.36
N SER A 115 3.98 -27.17 -3.45
CA SER A 115 5.38 -27.17 -2.96
C SER A 115 6.39 -27.43 -4.07
N GLY A 116 6.11 -28.34 -5.00
CA GLY A 116 6.98 -28.61 -6.15
C GLY A 116 7.07 -27.41 -7.12
N LYS A 117 5.95 -26.76 -7.38
CA LYS A 117 5.92 -25.55 -8.21
C LYS A 117 6.66 -24.38 -7.55
N GLU A 118 6.48 -24.22 -6.25
CA GLU A 118 7.14 -23.16 -5.49
C GLU A 118 8.65 -23.38 -5.46
N MET A 119 9.13 -24.61 -5.23
CA MET A 119 10.56 -24.95 -5.27
C MET A 119 11.15 -24.67 -6.66
N TYR A 120 10.47 -25.05 -7.74
CA TYR A 120 10.90 -24.72 -9.10
C TYR A 120 11.02 -23.20 -9.32
N ARG A 121 10.07 -22.42 -8.79
CA ARG A 121 10.10 -20.95 -8.87
C ARG A 121 11.27 -20.37 -8.10
N ILE A 122 11.55 -20.88 -6.90
CA ILE A 122 12.69 -20.47 -6.07
C ILE A 122 13.99 -20.71 -6.85
N THR A 123 14.23 -21.93 -7.34
CA THR A 123 15.44 -22.26 -8.14
C THR A 123 15.61 -21.30 -9.33
N LYS A 124 14.52 -20.99 -10.04
CA LYS A 124 14.59 -20.07 -11.17
C LYS A 124 14.87 -18.62 -10.78
N TRP A 125 14.47 -18.20 -9.60
CA TRP A 125 14.83 -16.89 -9.07
C TRP A 125 16.29 -16.85 -8.62
N GLU A 126 16.78 -17.89 -7.96
CA GLU A 126 18.18 -17.99 -7.56
C GLU A 126 19.14 -18.00 -8.74
N GLU A 127 18.86 -18.79 -9.78
CA GLU A 127 19.61 -18.75 -11.04
C GLU A 127 19.66 -17.34 -11.64
N MET A 128 18.52 -16.64 -11.66
CA MET A 128 18.43 -15.30 -12.21
C MET A 128 19.20 -14.28 -11.36
N MET A 129 19.13 -14.38 -10.04
CA MET A 129 19.80 -13.46 -9.11
C MET A 129 21.33 -13.63 -9.13
N THR A 130 21.85 -14.81 -9.45
CA THR A 130 23.29 -15.05 -9.61
C THR A 130 23.90 -14.23 -10.75
N ASN A 131 23.10 -13.92 -11.78
CA ASN A 131 23.54 -13.15 -12.96
C ASN A 131 22.68 -11.88 -13.15
N TRP A 132 22.37 -11.20 -12.05
CA TRP A 132 21.35 -10.14 -11.99
C TRP A 132 21.55 -9.02 -13.01
N ASP A 133 22.78 -8.49 -13.14
CA ASP A 133 23.07 -7.40 -14.09
C ASP A 133 22.84 -7.82 -15.54
N VAL A 134 23.19 -9.05 -15.88
CA VAL A 134 22.96 -9.59 -17.21
C VAL A 134 21.46 -9.80 -17.47
N GLU A 135 20.74 -10.35 -16.49
CA GLU A 135 19.29 -10.60 -16.60
C GLU A 135 18.49 -9.30 -16.71
N THR A 136 18.84 -8.27 -15.93
CA THR A 136 18.15 -6.98 -15.99
C THR A 136 18.43 -6.23 -17.29
N LEU A 137 19.65 -6.31 -17.81
CA LEU A 137 20.02 -5.63 -19.06
C LEU A 137 19.57 -6.37 -20.32
N LYS A 138 19.71 -7.71 -20.37
CA LYS A 138 19.47 -8.50 -21.59
C LYS A 138 18.11 -9.20 -21.59
N ASN A 139 17.57 -9.52 -20.43
CA ASN A 139 16.36 -10.33 -20.23
C ASN A 139 15.29 -9.64 -19.40
N ALA A 140 15.18 -8.31 -19.45
CA ALA A 140 14.21 -7.52 -18.66
C ALA A 140 12.75 -8.03 -18.79
N ALA A 141 12.35 -8.49 -19.97
CA ALA A 141 11.02 -9.06 -20.21
C ALA A 141 10.80 -10.35 -19.38
N ARG A 142 11.84 -11.18 -19.22
CA ARG A 142 11.78 -12.40 -18.41
C ARG A 142 11.70 -12.08 -16.92
N VAL A 143 12.46 -11.09 -16.44
CA VAL A 143 12.36 -10.60 -15.05
C VAL A 143 10.94 -10.13 -14.77
N LYS A 144 10.41 -9.28 -15.65
CA LYS A 144 9.05 -8.75 -15.56
C LYS A 144 7.98 -9.85 -15.53
N GLU A 145 8.08 -10.86 -16.39
CA GLU A 145 7.15 -11.98 -16.41
C GLU A 145 7.18 -12.75 -15.07
N ARG A 146 8.36 -12.97 -14.50
CA ARG A 146 8.52 -13.66 -13.22
C ARG A 146 7.96 -12.85 -12.05
N VAL A 147 8.19 -11.53 -12.05
CA VAL A 147 7.59 -10.61 -11.07
C VAL A 147 6.07 -10.66 -11.14
N ARG A 148 5.49 -10.62 -12.34
CA ARG A 148 4.03 -10.72 -12.54
C ARG A 148 3.44 -12.04 -12.04
N LYS A 149 4.17 -13.14 -12.16
CA LYS A 149 3.79 -14.44 -11.57
C LYS A 149 3.92 -14.47 -10.04
N GLY A 150 4.51 -13.43 -9.46
CA GLY A 150 4.80 -13.27 -8.03
C GLY A 150 6.15 -13.84 -7.65
N ILE A 151 6.85 -13.13 -6.77
CA ILE A 151 8.13 -13.55 -6.21
C ILE A 151 7.86 -14.56 -5.08
N PRO A 152 8.59 -15.69 -5.00
CA PRO A 152 8.48 -16.61 -3.87
C PRO A 152 8.76 -15.90 -2.54
N ASN A 153 8.05 -16.29 -1.49
CA ASN A 153 8.12 -15.62 -0.18
C ASN A 153 9.56 -15.58 0.38
N SER A 154 10.29 -16.67 0.28
CA SER A 154 11.70 -16.79 0.72
C SER A 154 12.69 -15.96 -0.12
N ILE A 155 12.29 -15.53 -1.31
CA ILE A 155 13.15 -14.78 -2.23
C ILE A 155 13.00 -13.26 -2.06
N ARG A 156 11.82 -12.77 -1.61
CA ARG A 156 11.53 -11.33 -1.44
C ARG A 156 12.57 -10.57 -0.62
N PRO A 157 13.09 -11.12 0.50
CA PRO A 157 14.11 -10.42 1.30
C PRO A 157 15.34 -10.01 0.50
N ARG A 158 15.68 -10.74 -0.55
CA ARG A 158 16.82 -10.46 -1.45
C ARG A 158 16.37 -9.77 -2.73
N ALA A 159 15.23 -10.17 -3.29
CA ALA A 159 14.78 -9.67 -4.59
C ALA A 159 14.35 -8.20 -4.55
N TRP A 160 13.61 -7.75 -3.52
CA TRP A 160 13.16 -6.35 -3.44
C TRP A 160 14.32 -5.36 -3.30
N PRO A 161 15.33 -5.58 -2.42
CA PRO A 161 16.54 -4.78 -2.39
C PRO A 161 17.28 -4.72 -3.73
N MET A 162 17.40 -5.86 -4.41
CA MET A 162 18.06 -5.92 -5.73
C MET A 162 17.28 -5.18 -6.81
N LEU A 163 15.95 -5.34 -6.87
CA LEU A 163 15.08 -4.61 -7.80
C LEU A 163 15.16 -3.10 -7.61
N LEU A 164 15.23 -2.65 -6.36
CA LEU A 164 15.36 -1.24 -5.97
C LEU A 164 16.80 -0.71 -6.05
N ARG A 165 17.80 -1.59 -6.27
CA ARG A 165 19.23 -1.24 -6.32
C ARG A 165 19.72 -0.52 -5.06
N ILE A 166 19.29 -0.97 -3.88
CA ILE A 166 19.65 -0.29 -2.63
C ILE A 166 21.16 -0.23 -2.37
N GLU A 167 21.95 -1.18 -2.87
CA GLU A 167 23.40 -1.20 -2.70
C GLU A 167 24.07 0.01 -3.38
N GLU A 168 23.53 0.51 -4.48
CA GLU A 168 23.99 1.76 -5.12
C GLU A 168 23.65 2.95 -4.21
N ARG A 169 22.48 2.93 -3.57
CA ARG A 169 22.04 3.99 -2.65
C ARG A 169 22.86 4.01 -1.36
N LYS A 170 23.17 2.86 -0.79
CA LYS A 170 24.03 2.75 0.40
C LYS A 170 25.42 3.38 0.19
N LYS A 171 25.96 3.34 -1.03
CA LYS A 171 27.24 4.00 -1.36
C LYS A 171 27.17 5.52 -1.34
N THR A 172 25.99 6.09 -1.57
CA THR A 172 25.81 7.55 -1.73
C THR A 172 25.15 8.21 -0.52
N LEU A 173 24.43 7.45 0.30
CA LEU A 173 23.71 7.96 1.47
C LEU A 173 24.23 7.28 2.74
N SER A 174 24.80 8.07 3.64
CA SER A 174 25.32 7.58 4.92
C SER A 174 24.23 7.53 6.00
N MET A 175 24.00 6.35 6.60
CA MET A 175 23.09 6.20 7.75
C MET A 175 23.50 7.07 8.94
N MET A 176 24.80 7.25 9.17
CA MET A 176 25.28 8.09 10.28
C MET A 176 24.80 9.55 10.14
N THR A 177 24.77 10.09 8.91
CA THR A 177 24.23 11.42 8.65
C THR A 177 22.74 11.49 8.96
N VAL A 178 21.97 10.51 8.49
CA VAL A 178 20.52 10.43 8.73
C VAL A 178 20.20 10.32 10.21
N GLN A 179 20.92 9.47 10.94
CA GLN A 179 20.71 9.29 12.39
C GLN A 179 20.98 10.57 13.19
N ARG A 180 22.00 11.36 12.81
CA ARG A 180 22.28 12.65 13.46
C ARG A 180 21.16 13.67 13.25
N SER A 181 20.51 13.66 12.11
CA SER A 181 19.42 14.59 11.79
C SER A 181 18.10 14.31 12.53
N ILE A 182 17.96 13.17 13.21
CA ILE A 182 16.75 12.85 13.99
C ILE A 182 16.49 13.88 15.10
N VAL A 183 17.54 14.42 15.71
CA VAL A 183 17.42 15.41 16.79
C VAL A 183 16.73 16.71 16.37
N ASP A 184 16.72 16.98 15.07
CA ASP A 184 16.12 18.18 14.48
C ASP A 184 14.63 18.00 14.12
N LEU A 185 14.09 16.78 14.32
CA LEU A 185 12.68 16.49 13.99
C LEU A 185 11.73 17.25 14.91
N ARG A 186 10.69 17.83 14.30
CA ARG A 186 9.59 18.46 15.03
C ARG A 186 8.85 17.44 15.87
N ARG A 187 8.52 17.79 17.12
CA ARG A 187 7.78 16.92 18.05
C ARG A 187 6.49 16.38 17.45
N GLN A 188 5.75 17.22 16.72
CA GLN A 188 4.52 16.81 16.06
C GLN A 188 4.71 15.61 15.12
N VAL A 189 5.81 15.58 14.33
CA VAL A 189 6.11 14.47 13.40
C VAL A 189 6.37 13.18 14.18
N ILE A 190 7.09 13.29 15.30
CA ILE A 190 7.37 12.14 16.16
C ILE A 190 6.07 11.58 16.75
N ASP A 191 5.20 12.45 17.26
CA ASP A 191 3.90 12.06 17.85
C ASP A 191 2.96 11.43 16.81
N GLU A 192 2.99 11.87 15.55
CA GLU A 192 2.26 11.25 14.44
C GLU A 192 2.79 9.86 14.11
N ILE A 193 4.11 9.68 14.06
CA ILE A 193 4.75 8.39 13.85
C ILE A 193 4.37 7.43 14.99
N ASP A 194 4.47 7.86 16.24
CA ASP A 194 4.21 7.02 17.42
C ASP A 194 2.76 6.53 17.44
N ARG A 195 1.80 7.39 17.08
CA ARG A 195 0.39 6.97 16.91
C ARG A 195 0.21 5.92 15.83
N ASP A 196 0.87 6.07 14.67
CA ASP A 196 0.73 5.14 13.55
C ASP A 196 1.43 3.81 13.80
N VAL A 197 2.57 3.81 14.48
CA VAL A 197 3.28 2.59 14.87
C VAL A 197 2.39 1.67 15.69
N ASN A 198 1.67 2.21 16.69
CA ASN A 198 0.80 1.44 17.58
C ASN A 198 -0.40 0.77 16.88
N ARG A 199 -0.87 1.32 15.76
CA ARG A 199 -2.03 0.80 15.03
C ARG A 199 -1.65 0.02 13.76
N THR A 200 -0.34 -0.13 13.47
CA THR A 200 0.12 -0.81 12.27
C THR A 200 0.25 -2.31 12.52
N PHE A 201 -0.50 -3.11 11.78
CA PHE A 201 -0.54 -4.57 11.86
C PHE A 201 -0.68 -5.14 13.29
N PRO A 202 -1.71 -4.75 14.06
CA PRO A 202 -1.89 -5.19 15.45
C PRO A 202 -2.13 -6.71 15.56
N THR A 203 -2.49 -7.37 14.48
CA THR A 203 -2.69 -8.83 14.41
C THR A 203 -1.46 -9.59 13.89
N HIS A 204 -0.33 -8.93 13.70
CA HIS A 204 0.91 -9.56 13.24
C HIS A 204 1.83 -9.85 14.43
N SER A 205 2.39 -11.06 14.52
CA SER A 205 3.24 -11.53 15.63
C SER A 205 4.36 -10.55 15.99
N ARG A 206 5.00 -9.92 15.00
CA ARG A 206 6.11 -8.98 15.18
C ARG A 206 5.67 -7.59 15.68
N PHE A 207 4.45 -7.13 15.31
CA PHE A 207 4.01 -5.75 15.57
C PHE A 207 2.94 -5.63 16.66
N ARG A 208 2.38 -6.74 17.16
CA ARG A 208 1.27 -6.73 18.14
C ARG A 208 1.66 -6.20 19.52
N ARG A 209 2.92 -6.40 19.93
CA ARG A 209 3.39 -6.04 21.26
C ARG A 209 3.77 -4.57 21.31
N ASN A 210 3.11 -3.82 22.19
CA ASN A 210 3.43 -2.42 22.40
C ASN A 210 4.87 -2.26 22.89
N GLY A 211 5.66 -1.41 22.20
CA GLY A 211 7.08 -1.23 22.48
C GLY A 211 7.96 -2.46 22.17
N GLY A 212 7.40 -3.50 21.49
CA GLY A 212 8.16 -4.67 21.07
C GLY A 212 9.10 -4.37 19.89
N GLU A 213 10.03 -5.30 19.63
CA GLU A 213 11.09 -5.16 18.60
C GLU A 213 10.55 -4.67 17.23
N GLY A 214 9.44 -5.24 16.77
CA GLY A 214 8.86 -4.84 15.47
C GLY A 214 8.36 -3.41 15.45
N GLN A 215 7.72 -2.94 16.52
CA GLN A 215 7.27 -1.55 16.63
C GLN A 215 8.46 -0.60 16.77
N LEU A 216 9.48 -0.95 17.53
CA LEU A 216 10.72 -0.17 17.65
C LEU A 216 11.45 -0.08 16.30
N ALA A 217 11.55 -1.18 15.55
CA ALA A 217 12.12 -1.20 14.22
C ALA A 217 11.31 -0.31 13.24
N LEU A 218 9.98 -0.39 13.30
CA LEU A 218 9.10 0.43 12.47
C LEU A 218 9.26 1.92 12.80
N ARG A 219 9.20 2.27 14.09
CA ARG A 219 9.44 3.64 14.57
C ARG A 219 10.79 4.18 14.07
N LYS A 220 11.84 3.40 14.22
CA LYS A 220 13.21 3.75 13.80
C LYS A 220 13.27 4.06 12.30
N VAL A 221 12.71 3.21 11.46
CA VAL A 221 12.67 3.42 10.00
C VAL A 221 11.92 4.70 9.64
N LEU A 222 10.78 4.96 10.26
CA LEU A 222 9.96 6.13 9.97
C LEU A 222 10.65 7.43 10.43
N LEU A 223 11.29 7.43 11.59
CA LEU A 223 12.11 8.55 12.06
C LEU A 223 13.31 8.82 11.12
N TRP A 224 13.98 7.79 10.67
CA TRP A 224 15.06 7.92 9.69
C TRP A 224 14.58 8.54 8.40
N TYR A 225 13.42 8.08 7.87
CA TYR A 225 12.88 8.67 6.66
C TYR A 225 12.45 10.12 6.87
N ALA A 226 11.79 10.44 7.97
CA ALA A 226 11.36 11.80 8.29
C ALA A 226 12.55 12.77 8.46
N ALA A 227 13.67 12.29 9.02
CA ALA A 227 14.91 13.05 9.14
C ALA A 227 15.64 13.22 7.80
N TYR A 228 15.52 12.24 6.92
CA TYR A 228 16.09 12.27 5.58
C TYR A 228 15.34 13.22 4.63
N ASP A 229 14.02 13.13 4.59
CA ASP A 229 13.14 13.94 3.73
C ASP A 229 12.27 14.85 4.61
N THR A 230 12.83 15.95 5.06
CA THR A 230 12.17 16.90 5.98
C THR A 230 11.01 17.66 5.34
N GLU A 231 10.90 17.68 4.02
CA GLU A 231 9.77 18.29 3.31
C GLU A 231 8.52 17.43 3.42
N ILE A 232 8.65 16.12 3.25
CA ILE A 232 7.56 15.16 3.49
C ILE A 232 7.41 14.91 4.99
N GLY A 233 8.53 14.73 5.71
CA GLY A 233 8.52 14.31 7.10
C GLY A 233 7.82 12.96 7.22
N TYR A 234 6.60 12.98 7.71
CA TYR A 234 5.74 11.82 7.82
C TYR A 234 4.34 12.10 7.25
N CYS A 235 3.79 11.14 6.57
CA CYS A 235 2.40 11.14 6.14
C CYS A 235 1.72 9.84 6.54
N GLN A 236 0.51 9.94 7.07
CA GLN A 236 -0.29 8.80 7.48
C GLN A 236 -0.43 7.78 6.33
N GLY A 237 -0.19 6.50 6.65
CA GLY A 237 -0.20 5.41 5.67
C GLY A 237 1.19 4.91 5.31
N MET A 238 2.24 5.72 5.47
CA MET A 238 3.63 5.29 5.23
C MET A 238 4.03 4.12 6.14
N ALA A 239 3.52 4.09 7.38
CA ALA A 239 3.81 3.01 8.34
C ALA A 239 3.42 1.62 7.81
N PHE A 240 2.30 1.49 7.08
CA PHE A 240 1.89 0.19 6.52
C PHE A 240 2.83 -0.31 5.43
N VAL A 241 3.34 0.59 4.59
CA VAL A 241 4.34 0.24 3.56
C VAL A 241 5.67 -0.14 4.22
N ALA A 242 6.12 0.64 5.20
CA ALA A 242 7.35 0.35 5.96
C ALA A 242 7.26 -0.98 6.71
N ALA A 243 6.15 -1.25 7.40
CA ALA A 243 5.92 -2.51 8.10
C ALA A 243 5.87 -3.71 7.14
N THR A 244 5.29 -3.54 5.94
CA THR A 244 5.28 -4.58 4.90
C THR A 244 6.71 -4.97 4.48
N LEU A 245 7.60 -4.00 4.32
CA LEU A 245 9.01 -4.26 4.03
C LEU A 245 9.72 -4.90 5.22
N LEU A 246 9.46 -4.43 6.44
CA LEU A 246 10.03 -4.97 7.68
C LEU A 246 9.65 -6.43 7.94
N ILE A 247 8.54 -6.94 7.41
CA ILE A 247 8.21 -8.38 7.48
C ILE A 247 9.29 -9.23 6.79
N TYR A 248 9.99 -8.66 5.79
CA TYR A 248 10.95 -9.38 4.97
C TYR A 248 12.41 -9.02 5.22
N MET A 249 12.70 -7.88 5.84
CA MET A 249 14.08 -7.40 5.95
C MET A 249 14.31 -6.61 7.25
N ASN A 250 15.57 -6.32 7.56
CA ASN A 250 15.95 -5.49 8.69
C ASN A 250 15.60 -4.00 8.50
N ALA A 251 15.75 -3.20 9.55
CA ALA A 251 15.38 -1.78 9.53
C ALA A 251 16.21 -0.96 8.56
N GLU A 252 17.50 -1.24 8.41
CA GLU A 252 18.40 -0.49 7.52
C GLU A 252 18.05 -0.72 6.06
N ASP A 253 17.92 -1.98 5.63
CA ASP A 253 17.50 -2.31 4.26
C ASP A 253 16.10 -1.77 3.96
N THR A 254 15.19 -1.81 4.94
CA THR A 254 13.85 -1.22 4.83
C THR A 254 13.92 0.28 4.57
N PHE A 255 14.76 1.00 5.31
CA PHE A 255 14.95 2.44 5.10
C PHE A 255 15.45 2.74 3.68
N TYR A 256 16.49 2.05 3.22
CA TYR A 256 16.99 2.25 1.86
C TYR A 256 15.97 1.85 0.79
N CYS A 257 15.19 0.80 1.00
CA CYS A 257 14.09 0.44 0.11
C CYS A 257 13.05 1.57 0.02
N ILE A 258 12.65 2.15 1.16
CA ILE A 258 11.72 3.30 1.18
C ILE A 258 12.31 4.47 0.44
N VAL A 259 13.56 4.86 0.70
CA VAL A 259 14.23 5.97 0.00
C VAL A 259 14.22 5.73 -1.52
N CYS A 260 14.60 4.53 -1.97
CA CYS A 260 14.58 4.20 -3.39
C CYS A 260 13.17 4.22 -3.99
N MET A 261 12.16 3.69 -3.29
CA MET A 261 10.76 3.74 -3.75
C MET A 261 10.23 5.17 -3.85
N MET A 262 10.61 6.03 -2.91
CA MET A 262 10.16 7.43 -2.87
C MET A 262 10.78 8.27 -3.99
N GLU A 263 12.06 8.10 -4.25
CA GLU A 263 12.81 8.95 -5.17
C GLU A 263 12.88 8.44 -6.60
N SER A 264 12.92 7.12 -6.78
CA SER A 264 13.07 6.54 -8.11
C SER A 264 11.84 6.80 -8.97
N PRO A 265 12.05 7.33 -10.17
CA PRO A 265 10.94 7.49 -11.10
C PRO A 265 10.43 6.12 -11.55
N ILE A 266 9.13 5.91 -11.42
CA ILE A 266 8.43 4.70 -11.85
C ILE A 266 7.73 5.01 -13.16
N THR A 267 8.18 4.40 -14.25
CA THR A 267 7.59 4.57 -15.58
C THR A 267 7.15 3.20 -16.10
N SER A 268 5.84 3.01 -16.22
CA SER A 268 5.34 1.75 -16.80
C SER A 268 5.64 1.68 -18.29
N ASP A 269 5.84 0.47 -18.82
CA ASP A 269 6.14 0.24 -20.23
C ASP A 269 5.21 0.98 -21.18
N GLY A 270 5.79 1.70 -22.13
CA GLY A 270 5.08 2.44 -23.15
C GLY A 270 4.29 3.65 -22.62
N SER A 271 4.63 4.14 -21.42
CA SER A 271 4.05 5.35 -20.84
C SER A 271 5.05 6.50 -20.86
N SER A 272 4.56 7.70 -21.18
CA SER A 272 5.27 8.96 -20.96
C SER A 272 5.10 9.45 -19.50
N VAL A 273 4.12 8.91 -18.78
CA VAL A 273 3.87 9.29 -17.38
C VAL A 273 4.86 8.61 -16.46
N THR A 274 5.57 9.42 -15.71
CA THR A 274 6.50 9.01 -14.66
C THR A 274 5.96 9.46 -13.32
N VAL A 275 5.91 8.55 -12.35
CA VAL A 275 5.41 8.80 -11.01
C VAL A 275 6.52 8.48 -10.01
N LYS A 276 6.70 9.33 -9.01
CA LYS A 276 7.50 9.01 -7.82
C LYS A 276 6.55 8.71 -6.67
N MET A 277 6.82 7.65 -5.90
CA MET A 277 6.00 7.34 -4.72
C MET A 277 5.94 8.52 -3.74
N ARG A 278 7.00 9.32 -3.64
CA ARG A 278 7.07 10.54 -2.83
C ARG A 278 5.90 11.50 -3.11
N GLU A 279 5.46 11.59 -4.37
CA GLU A 279 4.36 12.47 -4.77
C GLU A 279 3.01 12.09 -4.11
N LEU A 280 2.84 10.84 -3.68
CA LEU A 280 1.63 10.38 -2.99
C LEU A 280 1.49 11.00 -1.60
N TYR A 281 2.57 11.51 -1.03
CA TYR A 281 2.66 12.00 0.36
C TYR A 281 2.95 13.50 0.47
N THR A 282 2.97 14.22 -0.65
CA THR A 282 3.14 15.68 -0.65
C THR A 282 1.93 16.37 -0.02
N ALA A 283 2.17 17.56 0.55
CA ALA A 283 1.13 18.38 1.15
C ALA A 283 -0.08 18.57 0.21
N GLY A 284 -1.28 18.47 0.77
CA GLY A 284 -2.52 18.55 0.00
C GLY A 284 -2.87 17.29 -0.80
N LEU A 285 -2.00 16.26 -0.81
CA LEU A 285 -2.24 14.98 -1.50
C LEU A 285 -2.64 15.13 -2.97
N VAL A 286 -2.07 16.14 -3.65
CA VAL A 286 -2.43 16.51 -5.04
C VAL A 286 -2.31 15.32 -5.98
N ARG A 287 -1.25 14.51 -5.82
CA ARG A 287 -1.05 13.31 -6.65
C ARG A 287 -2.14 12.26 -6.42
N ILE A 288 -2.56 12.04 -5.18
CA ILE A 288 -3.66 11.12 -4.86
C ILE A 288 -4.97 11.59 -5.48
N GLN A 289 -5.28 12.89 -5.39
CA GLN A 289 -6.48 13.46 -6.01
C GLN A 289 -6.46 13.25 -7.54
N LYS A 290 -5.33 13.52 -8.18
CA LYS A 290 -5.13 13.25 -9.61
C LYS A 290 -5.32 11.78 -9.95
N MET A 291 -4.72 10.87 -9.17
CA MET A 291 -4.89 9.42 -9.35
C MET A 291 -6.34 8.97 -9.18
N MET A 292 -7.12 9.56 -8.27
CA MET A 292 -8.55 9.27 -8.11
C MET A 292 -9.35 9.72 -9.34
N LYS A 293 -9.07 10.91 -9.90
CA LYS A 293 -9.69 11.37 -11.15
C LYS A 293 -9.38 10.39 -12.31
N VAL A 294 -8.12 10.01 -12.46
CA VAL A 294 -7.68 9.01 -13.45
C VAL A 294 -8.40 7.67 -13.25
N PHE A 295 -8.47 7.17 -12.00
CA PHE A 295 -9.15 5.92 -11.69
C PHE A 295 -10.65 5.98 -12.02
N ASN A 296 -11.30 7.12 -11.77
CA ASN A 296 -12.69 7.36 -12.15
C ASN A 296 -12.87 7.21 -13.67
N GLY A 297 -12.06 7.88 -14.48
CA GLY A 297 -12.11 7.77 -15.94
C GLY A 297 -11.80 6.36 -16.46
N LEU A 298 -10.83 5.67 -15.85
CA LEU A 298 -10.52 4.27 -16.17
C LEU A 298 -11.69 3.36 -15.84
N GLY A 299 -12.35 3.57 -14.72
CA GLY A 299 -13.53 2.79 -14.33
C GLY A 299 -14.70 2.96 -15.29
N GLN A 300 -15.01 4.18 -15.71
CA GLN A 300 -16.01 4.45 -16.74
C GLN A 300 -15.70 3.69 -18.03
N ARG A 301 -14.43 3.62 -18.42
CA ARG A 301 -13.99 2.97 -19.67
C ARG A 301 -13.97 1.45 -19.58
N TYR A 302 -13.45 0.89 -18.48
CA TYR A 302 -13.20 -0.53 -18.35
C TYR A 302 -14.27 -1.32 -17.61
N LEU A 303 -15.09 -0.63 -16.76
CA LEU A 303 -16.15 -1.21 -15.93
C LEU A 303 -17.45 -0.39 -16.01
N PRO A 304 -17.97 -0.08 -17.21
CA PRO A 304 -19.07 0.87 -17.40
C PRO A 304 -20.35 0.50 -16.65
N LYS A 305 -20.62 -0.78 -16.41
CA LYS A 305 -21.80 -1.23 -15.65
C LYS A 305 -21.72 -0.81 -14.19
N ILE A 306 -20.54 -1.00 -13.55
CA ILE A 306 -20.30 -0.60 -12.17
C ILE A 306 -20.42 0.91 -12.05
N TRP A 307 -19.77 1.67 -12.95
CA TRP A 307 -19.80 3.13 -12.91
C TRP A 307 -21.17 3.73 -13.11
N LYS A 308 -21.96 3.16 -14.01
CA LYS A 308 -23.37 3.55 -14.18
C LYS A 308 -24.16 3.32 -12.88
N HIS A 309 -23.90 2.21 -12.18
CA HIS A 309 -24.56 1.92 -10.91
C HIS A 309 -24.05 2.83 -9.78
N PHE A 310 -22.76 3.07 -9.70
CA PHE A 310 -22.17 4.04 -8.76
C PHE A 310 -22.81 5.43 -8.92
N GLN A 311 -22.94 5.91 -10.16
CA GLN A 311 -23.60 7.18 -10.43
C GLN A 311 -25.06 7.19 -9.96
N LYS A 312 -25.81 6.10 -10.18
CA LYS A 312 -27.19 5.95 -9.73
C LYS A 312 -27.30 5.97 -8.20
N GLU A 313 -26.42 5.28 -7.51
CA GLU A 313 -26.42 5.12 -6.04
C GLU A 313 -25.66 6.26 -5.32
N GLY A 314 -25.02 7.20 -6.02
CA GLY A 314 -24.25 8.28 -5.42
C GLY A 314 -22.90 7.86 -4.82
N VAL A 315 -22.31 6.75 -5.30
CA VAL A 315 -21.00 6.26 -4.84
C VAL A 315 -19.88 6.97 -5.58
N GLU A 316 -19.04 7.69 -4.84
CA GLU A 316 -17.87 8.38 -5.37
C GLU A 316 -16.57 7.61 -5.12
N VAL A 317 -15.64 7.68 -6.07
CA VAL A 317 -14.34 7.00 -6.00
C VAL A 317 -13.53 7.44 -4.76
N ALA A 318 -13.62 8.71 -4.39
CA ALA A 318 -12.91 9.27 -3.24
C ALA A 318 -13.30 8.60 -1.90
N MET A 319 -14.51 8.06 -1.79
CA MET A 319 -15.02 7.44 -0.57
C MET A 319 -14.28 6.15 -0.16
N PHE A 320 -13.54 5.51 -1.10
CA PHE A 320 -12.89 4.23 -0.83
C PHE A 320 -11.46 4.09 -1.40
N VAL A 321 -11.13 4.72 -2.53
CA VAL A 321 -9.88 4.48 -3.26
C VAL A 321 -8.67 5.18 -2.63
N SER A 322 -8.85 6.35 -2.01
CA SER A 322 -7.75 7.12 -1.42
C SER A 322 -6.89 6.29 -0.47
N ARG A 323 -7.54 5.54 0.42
CA ARG A 323 -6.92 4.64 1.38
C ARG A 323 -6.13 3.51 0.71
N TRP A 324 -6.66 2.94 -0.38
CA TRP A 324 -5.98 1.89 -1.13
C TRP A 324 -4.68 2.39 -1.76
N PHE A 325 -4.72 3.58 -2.35
CA PHE A 325 -3.58 4.14 -3.07
C PHE A 325 -2.49 4.65 -2.14
N MET A 326 -2.86 5.38 -1.08
CA MET A 326 -1.90 5.90 -0.09
C MET A 326 -1.10 4.81 0.61
N THR A 327 -1.69 3.64 0.80
CA THR A 327 -1.03 2.52 1.49
C THR A 327 -0.56 1.41 0.55
N LEU A 328 -0.66 1.60 -0.77
CA LEU A 328 -0.39 0.54 -1.76
C LEU A 328 -1.11 -0.78 -1.41
N TYR A 329 -2.37 -0.67 -0.95
CA TYR A 329 -3.21 -1.78 -0.47
C TYR A 329 -2.73 -2.46 0.84
N CYS A 330 -1.58 -2.04 1.42
CA CYS A 330 -0.98 -2.72 2.56
C CYS A 330 -1.84 -2.72 3.82
N ARG A 331 -2.72 -1.72 3.99
CA ARG A 331 -3.50 -1.56 5.22
C ARG A 331 -4.65 -2.57 5.34
N ASP A 332 -5.42 -2.75 4.29
CA ASP A 332 -6.75 -3.35 4.38
C ASP A 332 -6.83 -4.77 3.79
N PHE A 333 -5.90 -5.15 2.94
CA PHE A 333 -5.99 -6.39 2.17
C PHE A 333 -5.13 -7.51 2.74
N SER A 334 -5.48 -8.77 2.39
CA SER A 334 -4.70 -9.94 2.75
C SER A 334 -3.25 -9.82 2.29
N PHE A 335 -2.32 -10.31 3.10
CA PHE A 335 -0.91 -10.18 2.78
C PHE A 335 -0.49 -10.94 1.50
N ASP A 336 -1.28 -11.94 1.10
CA ASP A 336 -1.15 -12.60 -0.21
C ASP A 336 -1.31 -11.62 -1.38
N LEU A 337 -2.29 -10.70 -1.28
CA LEU A 337 -2.47 -9.65 -2.27
C LEU A 337 -1.39 -8.58 -2.16
N VAL A 338 -1.15 -8.10 -0.94
CA VAL A 338 -0.17 -7.03 -0.64
C VAL A 338 1.20 -7.37 -1.21
N ALA A 339 1.71 -8.57 -0.92
CA ALA A 339 3.02 -9.00 -1.38
C ALA A 339 3.12 -9.04 -2.92
N ARG A 340 2.04 -9.41 -3.61
CA ARG A 340 1.97 -9.44 -5.09
C ARG A 340 1.88 -8.02 -5.69
N VAL A 341 1.18 -7.11 -5.03
CA VAL A 341 1.16 -5.68 -5.41
C VAL A 341 2.56 -5.10 -5.28
N MET A 342 3.20 -5.32 -4.13
CA MET A 342 4.56 -4.85 -3.86
C MET A 342 5.59 -5.43 -4.85
N ASP A 343 5.51 -6.71 -5.20
CA ASP A 343 6.37 -7.32 -6.23
C ASP A 343 6.38 -6.51 -7.54
N ASN A 344 5.19 -6.12 -8.01
CA ASN A 344 5.04 -5.38 -9.26
C ASN A 344 5.42 -3.90 -9.10
N PHE A 345 5.04 -3.28 -7.99
CA PHE A 345 5.34 -1.87 -7.72
C PHE A 345 6.85 -1.63 -7.59
N VAL A 346 7.54 -2.47 -6.81
CA VAL A 346 9.01 -2.41 -6.62
C VAL A 346 9.76 -2.65 -7.94
N HIS A 347 9.21 -3.46 -8.84
CA HIS A 347 9.76 -3.66 -10.18
C HIS A 347 9.55 -2.45 -11.11
N GLY A 348 8.73 -1.48 -10.74
CA GLY A 348 8.48 -0.28 -11.53
C GLY A 348 7.18 -0.28 -12.35
N ASP A 349 6.19 -1.12 -12.01
CA ASP A 349 4.86 -1.08 -12.64
C ASP A 349 3.85 -0.31 -11.78
N TYR A 350 3.81 1.04 -11.88
CA TYR A 350 2.81 1.82 -11.14
C TYR A 350 1.37 1.56 -11.62
N LYS A 351 1.16 1.08 -12.84
CA LYS A 351 -0.18 0.70 -13.35
C LYS A 351 -0.82 -0.41 -12.52
N ILE A 352 -0.01 -1.16 -11.77
CA ILE A 352 -0.53 -2.19 -10.88
C ILE A 352 -1.52 -1.63 -9.87
N ILE A 353 -1.33 -0.39 -9.42
CA ILE A 353 -2.24 0.27 -8.48
C ILE A 353 -3.64 0.37 -9.10
N TYR A 354 -3.75 0.85 -10.33
CA TYR A 354 -5.03 0.95 -11.03
C TYR A 354 -5.62 -0.40 -11.41
N ARG A 355 -4.77 -1.34 -11.89
CA ARG A 355 -5.22 -2.69 -12.27
C ARG A 355 -5.82 -3.44 -11.11
N VAL A 356 -5.19 -3.37 -9.95
CA VAL A 356 -5.69 -4.05 -8.75
C VAL A 356 -7.01 -3.47 -8.32
N GLY A 357 -7.15 -2.14 -8.24
CA GLY A 357 -8.42 -1.50 -7.91
C GLY A 357 -9.56 -1.88 -8.87
N LEU A 358 -9.30 -1.80 -10.18
CA LEU A 358 -10.28 -2.23 -11.19
C LEU A 358 -10.57 -3.75 -11.10
N GLY A 359 -9.57 -4.57 -10.82
CA GLY A 359 -9.70 -6.01 -10.66
C GLY A 359 -10.58 -6.39 -9.48
N LEU A 360 -10.39 -5.72 -8.34
CA LEU A 360 -11.19 -5.86 -7.13
C LEU A 360 -12.67 -5.59 -7.42
N LEU A 361 -12.95 -4.45 -8.04
CA LEU A 361 -14.31 -4.08 -8.41
C LEU A 361 -14.91 -5.07 -9.42
N LYS A 362 -14.14 -5.53 -10.40
CA LYS A 362 -14.57 -6.50 -11.41
C LYS A 362 -14.96 -7.85 -10.80
N GLN A 363 -14.21 -8.35 -9.82
CA GLN A 363 -14.59 -9.60 -9.13
C GLN A 363 -15.92 -9.47 -8.38
N CYS A 364 -16.23 -8.26 -7.90
CA CYS A 364 -17.44 -7.97 -7.16
C CYS A 364 -18.57 -7.36 -8.01
N GLU A 365 -18.42 -7.25 -9.34
CA GLU A 365 -19.37 -6.58 -10.24
C GLU A 365 -20.81 -7.00 -10.00
N LYS A 366 -21.07 -8.30 -9.92
CA LYS A 366 -22.42 -8.82 -9.72
C LYS A 366 -23.04 -8.37 -8.39
N HIS A 367 -22.24 -8.34 -7.33
CA HIS A 367 -22.70 -7.90 -6.02
C HIS A 367 -22.94 -6.39 -6.01
N ILE A 368 -21.96 -5.62 -6.46
CA ILE A 368 -22.03 -4.15 -6.56
C ILE A 368 -23.29 -3.72 -7.32
N CYS A 369 -23.51 -4.25 -8.52
CA CYS A 369 -24.61 -3.82 -9.39
C CYS A 369 -26.00 -4.20 -8.88
N ASN A 370 -26.13 -5.02 -7.83
CA ASN A 370 -27.41 -5.40 -7.24
C ASN A 370 -27.63 -4.83 -5.82
N SER A 371 -26.67 -4.07 -5.29
CA SER A 371 -26.71 -3.56 -3.92
C SER A 371 -27.00 -2.04 -3.89
N PRO A 372 -27.69 -1.52 -2.86
CA PRO A 372 -27.86 -0.10 -2.61
C PRO A 372 -26.58 0.52 -2.04
N PHE A 373 -26.55 1.85 -1.93
CA PHE A 373 -25.39 2.63 -1.46
C PHE A 373 -24.73 2.09 -0.20
N ASP A 374 -25.49 1.88 0.88
CA ASP A 374 -24.92 1.46 2.19
C ASP A 374 -24.24 0.10 2.11
N GLU A 375 -24.82 -0.83 1.36
CA GLU A 375 -24.26 -2.17 1.18
C GLU A 375 -23.01 -2.15 0.30
N ILE A 376 -22.99 -1.30 -0.73
CA ILE A 376 -21.81 -1.07 -1.56
C ILE A 376 -20.69 -0.49 -0.69
N MET A 377 -20.97 0.54 0.10
CA MET A 377 -19.96 1.19 0.93
C MET A 377 -19.39 0.23 1.99
N ARG A 378 -20.25 -0.51 2.69
CA ARG A 378 -19.81 -1.54 3.64
C ARG A 378 -18.92 -2.59 2.95
N MET A 379 -19.34 -3.05 1.78
CA MET A 379 -18.56 -4.02 1.01
C MET A 379 -17.18 -3.47 0.64
N LEU A 380 -17.10 -2.24 0.10
CA LEU A 380 -15.84 -1.64 -0.35
C LEU A 380 -14.88 -1.28 0.79
N GLN A 381 -15.42 -0.93 1.96
CA GLN A 381 -14.63 -0.48 3.10
C GLN A 381 -14.26 -1.62 4.07
N GLU A 382 -15.12 -2.62 4.24
CA GLU A 382 -14.98 -3.66 5.27
C GLU A 382 -14.86 -5.07 4.69
N ASP A 383 -15.79 -5.47 3.80
CA ASP A 383 -15.92 -6.87 3.41
C ASP A 383 -14.92 -7.29 2.31
N LEU A 384 -14.55 -6.37 1.42
CA LEU A 384 -13.77 -6.65 0.22
C LEU A 384 -12.45 -7.37 0.53
N PRO A 385 -11.67 -6.97 1.57
CA PRO A 385 -10.44 -7.64 1.95
C PRO A 385 -10.61 -9.14 2.26
N HIS A 386 -11.77 -9.52 2.78
CA HIS A 386 -12.08 -10.89 3.20
C HIS A 386 -12.75 -11.74 2.10
N ARG A 387 -13.35 -11.10 1.10
CA ARG A 387 -14.10 -11.77 0.01
C ARG A 387 -13.23 -12.11 -1.20
N VAL A 388 -12.13 -11.40 -1.39
CA VAL A 388 -11.31 -11.51 -2.60
C VAL A 388 -10.31 -12.64 -2.50
N ASN A 389 -10.30 -13.51 -3.53
CA ASN A 389 -9.24 -14.47 -3.71
C ASN A 389 -8.03 -13.79 -4.36
N ALA A 390 -6.97 -13.56 -3.58
CA ALA A 390 -5.77 -12.86 -4.03
C ALA A 390 -5.06 -13.56 -5.21
N HIS A 391 -5.05 -14.89 -5.24
CA HIS A 391 -4.44 -15.66 -6.33
C HIS A 391 -5.24 -15.50 -7.62
N GLU A 392 -6.54 -15.70 -7.59
CA GLU A 392 -7.41 -15.51 -8.75
C GLU A 392 -7.34 -14.06 -9.26
N LEU A 393 -7.37 -13.10 -8.34
CA LEU A 393 -7.23 -11.68 -8.68
C LEU A 393 -5.93 -11.42 -9.43
N MET A 394 -4.79 -11.81 -8.85
CA MET A 394 -3.47 -11.47 -9.37
C MET A 394 -3.01 -12.35 -10.55
N ASP A 395 -3.50 -13.58 -10.65
CA ASP A 395 -3.09 -14.48 -11.74
C ASP A 395 -3.94 -14.32 -13.00
N THR A 396 -5.21 -13.91 -12.84
CA THR A 396 -6.15 -13.83 -13.97
C THR A 396 -6.80 -12.46 -14.13
N THR A 397 -7.53 -11.97 -13.10
CA THR A 397 -8.43 -10.82 -13.22
C THR A 397 -7.66 -9.53 -13.56
N VAL A 398 -6.60 -9.24 -12.83
CA VAL A 398 -5.76 -8.03 -12.99
C VAL A 398 -5.19 -7.94 -14.41
N TRP A 399 -4.74 -9.05 -14.96
CA TRP A 399 -4.14 -9.08 -16.31
C TRP A 399 -5.18 -9.20 -17.43
N SER A 400 -6.41 -9.61 -17.12
CA SER A 400 -7.52 -9.58 -18.09
C SER A 400 -7.95 -8.16 -18.45
N ILE A 401 -7.69 -7.19 -17.58
CA ILE A 401 -7.92 -5.77 -17.82
C ILE A 401 -6.75 -5.25 -18.65
N ARG A 402 -6.98 -5.10 -19.96
CA ARG A 402 -5.96 -4.61 -20.92
C ARG A 402 -5.73 -3.11 -20.79
N LEU A 403 -5.34 -2.66 -19.61
CA LEU A 403 -5.09 -1.27 -19.28
C LEU A 403 -3.95 -0.70 -20.14
N LYS A 404 -4.28 0.25 -21.02
CA LYS A 404 -3.30 0.90 -21.89
C LYS A 404 -2.65 2.10 -21.19
N SER A 405 -1.35 2.30 -21.37
CA SER A 405 -0.64 3.50 -20.88
C SER A 405 -1.27 4.78 -21.42
N LYS A 406 -1.63 4.79 -22.72
CA LYS A 406 -2.25 5.93 -23.37
C LYS A 406 -3.56 6.38 -22.70
N ASP A 407 -4.34 5.45 -22.14
CA ASP A 407 -5.58 5.81 -21.44
C ASP A 407 -5.30 6.56 -20.15
N ILE A 408 -4.24 6.18 -19.42
CA ILE A 408 -3.79 6.90 -18.23
C ILE A 408 -3.24 8.27 -18.62
N GLU A 409 -2.41 8.34 -19.67
CA GLU A 409 -1.82 9.59 -20.14
C GLU A 409 -2.88 10.63 -20.53
N LEU A 410 -3.90 10.21 -21.27
CA LEU A 410 -5.02 11.09 -21.65
C LEU A 410 -5.75 11.62 -20.41
N LEU A 411 -6.11 10.72 -19.47
CA LEU A 411 -6.81 11.11 -18.25
C LEU A 411 -5.95 11.98 -17.31
N GLU A 412 -4.62 11.76 -17.31
CA GLU A 412 -3.70 12.64 -16.59
C GLU A 412 -3.68 14.06 -17.17
N GLN A 413 -3.65 14.18 -18.50
CA GLN A 413 -3.69 15.47 -19.19
C GLN A 413 -5.04 16.20 -18.99
N GLU A 414 -6.16 15.46 -19.09
CA GLU A 414 -7.49 16.00 -18.81
C GLU A 414 -7.61 16.53 -17.36
N SER A 415 -6.97 15.85 -16.41
CA SER A 415 -6.99 16.25 -14.99
C SER A 415 -6.13 17.49 -14.66
N GLU A 416 -5.25 17.91 -15.56
CA GLU A 416 -4.42 19.13 -15.42
C GLU A 416 -5.10 20.40 -15.95
N GLN A 417 -6.14 20.24 -16.78
CA GLN A 417 -6.85 21.36 -17.41
C GLN A 417 -8.04 21.89 -16.57
N ILE A 418 -8.32 21.23 -15.45
CA ILE A 418 -9.37 21.58 -14.50
C ILE A 418 -8.73 22.08 -13.20
#